data_6a147775d1768d3a921194975a0cc38b
#
_entry.id   6a147775d1768d3a921194975a0cc38b
#
_cell.length_a   1.000
_cell.length_b   1.000
_cell.length_c   1.000
_cell.angle_alpha   90.00
_cell.angle_beta   90.00
_cell.angle_gamma   90.00
#
_symmetry.space_group_name_H-M   'P 1'
#
loop_
_entity.id
_entity.type
_entity.pdbx_description
1 polymer ?
#
loop_
_entity_poly.entity_id
_entity_poly.type
_entity_poly.pdbx_seq_one_letter_code
_entity_poly.pdbx_strand_id
1 'polypeptide(L)'
;MAAHGMSTYALDLRGHGNSPGQRGYVDAWSQWTDDASAFVKQIEAIVGTEVVPLGHSFGGATVLSTVLAGKLPKSKRFIVSSPALKVKVAVPGWKITLGNAMSKLMPRFALDAPAHGSLLSRIPEVAEVYDHDPLVHGRMSSRLYTEWQQATRDIVARAGQIKIPFLILAGSDDNLIDPSGSRDLHAQAPLTSELRVFEGRLHEPFNDLGSEEVFQVIADWLRMK
;
A
#
# COMPACT_ATOMS: atom_id res chain seq x y z
N MET A 1 -11.13 4.01 -13.42
CA MET A 1 -10.86 2.66 -13.99
C MET A 1 -12.01 2.23 -14.90
N ALA A 2 -13.28 2.25 -14.46
CA ALA A 2 -14.43 1.84 -15.30
C ALA A 2 -14.50 2.61 -16.63
N ALA A 3 -14.27 3.92 -16.64
CA ALA A 3 -14.22 4.75 -17.85
C ALA A 3 -13.15 4.29 -18.88
N HIS A 4 -12.14 3.55 -18.42
CA HIS A 4 -11.11 2.94 -19.28
C HIS A 4 -11.38 1.47 -19.63
N GLY A 5 -12.61 0.97 -19.34
CA GLY A 5 -13.03 -0.40 -19.66
C GLY A 5 -12.46 -1.45 -18.71
N MET A 6 -12.03 -1.07 -17.52
CA MET A 6 -11.43 -1.98 -16.52
C MET A 6 -12.39 -2.21 -15.35
N SER A 7 -12.70 -3.49 -15.09
CA SER A 7 -13.40 -3.89 -13.86
C SER A 7 -12.41 -3.89 -12.69
N THR A 8 -12.86 -3.41 -11.54
CA THR A 8 -12.06 -3.36 -10.32
C THR A 8 -12.79 -4.07 -9.18
N TYR A 9 -12.02 -4.77 -8.37
CA TYR A 9 -12.47 -5.46 -7.15
C TYR A 9 -11.62 -4.96 -5.99
N ALA A 10 -12.23 -4.69 -4.85
CA ALA A 10 -11.54 -4.18 -3.67
C ALA A 10 -11.66 -5.17 -2.50
N LEU A 11 -10.63 -5.22 -1.69
CA LEU A 11 -10.53 -6.01 -0.46
C LEU A 11 -10.41 -5.05 0.73
N ASP A 12 -11.29 -5.17 1.70
CA ASP A 12 -11.02 -4.67 3.04
C ASP A 12 -10.04 -5.64 3.73
N LEU A 13 -8.81 -5.21 3.99
CA LEU A 13 -7.85 -6.02 4.72
C LEU A 13 -8.37 -6.34 6.14
N ARG A 14 -8.01 -7.50 6.70
CA ARG A 14 -8.40 -7.82 8.08
C ARG A 14 -8.10 -6.65 9.02
N GLY A 15 -9.04 -6.34 9.92
CA GLY A 15 -8.93 -5.21 10.81
C GLY A 15 -9.23 -3.85 10.17
N HIS A 16 -9.70 -3.80 8.91
CA HIS A 16 -10.10 -2.59 8.20
C HIS A 16 -11.50 -2.73 7.60
N GLY A 17 -12.12 -1.61 7.29
CA GLY A 17 -13.41 -1.55 6.63
C GLY A 17 -14.47 -2.44 7.29
N ASN A 18 -15.14 -3.28 6.51
CA ASN A 18 -16.13 -4.25 6.98
C ASN A 18 -15.52 -5.62 7.34
N SER A 19 -14.21 -5.82 7.09
CA SER A 19 -13.55 -7.08 7.40
C SER A 19 -13.39 -7.28 8.92
N PRO A 20 -13.48 -8.54 9.40
CA PRO A 20 -13.30 -8.86 10.80
C PRO A 20 -11.85 -8.64 11.25
N GLY A 21 -11.65 -8.69 12.57
CA GLY A 21 -10.35 -8.53 13.22
C GLY A 21 -10.25 -7.27 14.06
N GLN A 22 -9.24 -7.23 14.93
CA GLN A 22 -8.98 -6.05 15.73
C GLN A 22 -8.42 -4.93 14.85
N ARG A 23 -8.99 -3.73 14.96
CA ARG A 23 -8.52 -2.57 14.23
C ARG A 23 -7.05 -2.26 14.52
N GLY A 24 -6.26 -2.14 13.44
CA GLY A 24 -4.84 -1.84 13.53
C GLY A 24 -3.97 -2.94 14.13
N TYR A 25 -4.38 -4.22 14.02
CA TYR A 25 -3.64 -5.35 14.55
C TYR A 25 -3.55 -6.52 13.57
N VAL A 26 -2.38 -7.13 13.51
CA VAL A 26 -2.13 -8.45 12.94
C VAL A 26 -1.16 -9.21 13.87
N ASP A 27 -1.24 -10.52 13.91
CA ASP A 27 -0.26 -11.35 14.63
C ASP A 27 1.08 -11.38 13.90
N ALA A 28 1.02 -11.43 12.57
CA ALA A 28 2.16 -11.37 11.67
C ALA A 28 1.76 -10.70 10.35
N TRP A 29 2.72 -10.01 9.71
CA TRP A 29 2.52 -9.38 8.38
C TRP A 29 2.04 -10.38 7.32
N SER A 30 2.46 -11.63 7.45
CA SER A 30 2.06 -12.72 6.55
C SER A 30 0.55 -12.94 6.47
N GLN A 31 -0.22 -12.56 7.50
CA GLN A 31 -1.69 -12.67 7.47
C GLN A 31 -2.29 -11.78 6.37
N TRP A 32 -1.76 -10.55 6.17
CA TRP A 32 -2.21 -9.69 5.08
C TRP A 32 -1.77 -10.19 3.71
N THR A 33 -0.56 -10.77 3.61
CA THR A 33 -0.11 -11.37 2.35
C THR A 33 -0.92 -12.62 1.99
N ASP A 34 -1.38 -13.38 2.98
CA ASP A 34 -2.26 -14.54 2.77
C ASP A 34 -3.66 -14.11 2.32
N ASP A 35 -4.22 -13.06 2.96
CA ASP A 35 -5.51 -12.50 2.59
C ASP A 35 -5.47 -11.93 1.15
N ALA A 36 -4.45 -11.16 0.81
CA ALA A 36 -4.27 -10.60 -0.53
C ALA A 36 -4.13 -11.72 -1.59
N SER A 37 -3.34 -12.77 -1.29
CA SER A 37 -3.20 -13.93 -2.17
C SER A 37 -4.52 -14.67 -2.37
N ALA A 38 -5.28 -14.90 -1.29
CA ALA A 38 -6.57 -15.58 -1.35
C ALA A 38 -7.58 -14.76 -2.18
N PHE A 39 -7.62 -13.45 -1.95
CA PHE A 39 -8.48 -12.53 -2.69
C PHE A 39 -8.17 -12.55 -4.19
N VAL A 40 -6.91 -12.39 -4.59
CA VAL A 40 -6.51 -12.42 -6.01
C VAL A 40 -6.92 -13.74 -6.66
N LYS A 41 -6.66 -14.89 -6.00
CA LYS A 41 -7.04 -16.21 -6.51
C LYS A 41 -8.56 -16.36 -6.66
N GLN A 42 -9.33 -15.81 -5.72
CA GLN A 42 -10.78 -15.84 -5.80
C GLN A 42 -11.28 -15.01 -6.99
N ILE A 43 -10.74 -13.81 -7.20
CA ILE A 43 -11.13 -12.98 -8.33
C ILE A 43 -10.71 -13.63 -9.66
N GLU A 44 -9.51 -14.19 -9.77
CA GLU A 44 -9.08 -14.96 -10.95
C GLU A 44 -10.05 -16.09 -11.27
N ALA A 45 -10.56 -16.79 -10.26
CA ALA A 45 -11.56 -17.86 -10.47
C ALA A 45 -12.91 -17.33 -10.93
N ILE A 46 -13.32 -16.14 -10.49
CA ILE A 46 -14.58 -15.50 -10.89
C ILE A 46 -14.51 -14.98 -12.32
N VAL A 47 -13.41 -14.28 -12.67
CA VAL A 47 -13.30 -13.60 -13.96
C VAL A 47 -12.71 -14.47 -15.06
N GLY A 48 -12.07 -15.58 -14.72
CA GLY A 48 -11.49 -16.54 -15.67
C GLY A 48 -10.26 -16.01 -16.43
N THR A 49 -9.68 -14.90 -16.00
CA THR A 49 -8.54 -14.27 -16.66
C THR A 49 -7.54 -13.74 -15.63
N GLU A 50 -6.40 -13.25 -16.12
CA GLU A 50 -5.38 -12.62 -15.29
C GLU A 50 -5.94 -11.40 -14.54
N VAL A 51 -5.59 -11.29 -13.28
CA VAL A 51 -5.86 -10.15 -12.40
C VAL A 51 -4.56 -9.40 -12.14
N VAL A 52 -4.61 -8.07 -12.26
CA VAL A 52 -3.47 -7.19 -11.93
C VAL A 52 -3.67 -6.64 -10.53
N PRO A 53 -2.89 -7.09 -9.52
CA PRO A 53 -2.96 -6.54 -8.17
C PRO A 53 -2.53 -5.08 -8.17
N LEU A 54 -3.32 -4.24 -7.47
CA LEU A 54 -2.98 -2.85 -7.19
C LEU A 54 -3.03 -2.64 -5.69
N GLY A 55 -1.97 -2.12 -5.10
CA GLY A 55 -1.92 -1.77 -3.69
C GLY A 55 -1.56 -0.31 -3.47
N HIS A 56 -2.30 0.37 -2.59
CA HIS A 56 -2.01 1.73 -2.17
C HIS A 56 -1.53 1.76 -0.72
N SER A 57 -0.54 2.57 -0.41
CA SER A 57 -0.01 2.78 0.94
C SER A 57 0.38 1.45 1.64
N PHE A 58 -0.24 1.07 2.77
CA PHE A 58 -0.09 -0.26 3.39
C PHE A 58 -0.43 -1.40 2.43
N GLY A 59 -1.46 -1.22 1.58
CA GLY A 59 -1.80 -2.17 0.53
C GLY A 59 -0.67 -2.33 -0.49
N GLY A 60 0.08 -1.26 -0.80
CA GLY A 60 1.28 -1.31 -1.64
C GLY A 60 2.40 -2.14 -1.04
N ALA A 61 2.69 -1.95 0.25
CA ALA A 61 3.64 -2.79 0.98
C ALA A 61 3.17 -4.26 1.06
N THR A 62 1.85 -4.48 1.22
CA THR A 62 1.25 -5.83 1.24
C THR A 62 1.42 -6.53 -0.10
N VAL A 63 1.12 -5.86 -1.22
CA VAL A 63 1.28 -6.44 -2.58
C VAL A 63 2.75 -6.77 -2.84
N LEU A 64 3.69 -5.86 -2.55
CA LEU A 64 5.13 -6.10 -2.69
C LEU A 64 5.58 -7.33 -1.89
N SER A 65 5.18 -7.41 -0.61
CA SER A 65 5.49 -8.56 0.24
C SER A 65 4.88 -9.86 -0.31
N THR A 66 3.66 -9.80 -0.85
CA THR A 66 2.96 -10.98 -1.41
C THR A 66 3.68 -11.51 -2.64
N VAL A 67 4.15 -10.61 -3.52
CA VAL A 67 4.96 -10.96 -4.71
C VAL A 67 6.30 -11.56 -4.29
N LEU A 68 7.02 -10.92 -3.35
CA LEU A 68 8.31 -11.41 -2.85
C LEU A 68 8.21 -12.75 -2.11
N ALA A 69 7.05 -13.05 -1.53
CA ALA A 69 6.76 -14.35 -0.93
C ALA A 69 6.33 -15.43 -1.95
N GLY A 70 6.24 -15.10 -3.26
CA GLY A 70 5.82 -16.04 -4.30
C GLY A 70 4.35 -16.44 -4.22
N LYS A 71 3.51 -15.64 -3.53
CA LYS A 71 2.10 -15.98 -3.28
C LYS A 71 1.13 -15.58 -4.41
N LEU A 72 1.64 -14.91 -5.45
CA LEU A 72 0.90 -14.48 -6.65
C LEU A 72 1.51 -15.12 -7.93
N PRO A 73 1.55 -16.45 -8.06
CA PRO A 73 2.31 -17.12 -9.13
C PRO A 73 1.72 -16.92 -10.52
N LYS A 74 0.46 -16.54 -10.64
CA LYS A 74 -0.21 -16.29 -11.93
C LYS A 74 -0.15 -14.82 -12.36
N SER A 75 0.10 -13.90 -11.43
CA SER A 75 0.20 -12.48 -11.79
C SER A 75 1.45 -12.23 -12.61
N LYS A 76 1.27 -11.65 -13.78
CA LYS A 76 2.37 -11.31 -14.70
C LYS A 76 2.89 -9.90 -14.48
N ARG A 77 2.13 -9.05 -13.79
CA ARG A 77 2.46 -7.66 -13.46
C ARG A 77 1.61 -7.18 -12.28
N PHE A 78 2.01 -6.09 -11.64
CA PHE A 78 1.27 -5.46 -10.55
C PHE A 78 1.54 -3.96 -10.48
N ILE A 79 0.76 -3.24 -9.66
CA ILE A 79 0.86 -1.79 -9.48
C ILE A 79 0.94 -1.48 -7.99
N VAL A 80 1.78 -0.51 -7.61
CA VAL A 80 1.81 0.05 -6.26
C VAL A 80 1.73 1.56 -6.31
N SER A 81 0.94 2.14 -5.42
CA SER A 81 0.76 3.59 -5.31
C SER A 81 1.14 4.05 -3.91
N SER A 82 2.01 5.02 -3.81
CA SER A 82 2.53 5.59 -2.56
C SER A 82 2.81 4.49 -1.51
N PRO A 83 3.54 3.40 -1.87
CA PRO A 83 3.69 2.25 -0.99
C PRO A 83 4.34 2.67 0.34
N ALA A 84 3.79 2.18 1.46
CA ALA A 84 4.21 2.55 2.80
C ALA A 84 5.59 1.96 3.15
N LEU A 85 6.64 2.43 2.46
CA LEU A 85 8.03 1.97 2.61
C LEU A 85 8.86 2.88 3.52
N LYS A 86 8.53 4.17 3.57
CA LYS A 86 9.26 5.15 4.36
C LYS A 86 8.31 6.26 4.84
N VAL A 87 8.23 6.47 6.15
CA VAL A 87 7.43 7.59 6.68
C VAL A 87 8.16 8.91 6.50
N LYS A 88 7.40 9.99 6.25
CA LYS A 88 7.95 11.34 6.12
C LYS A 88 8.54 11.85 7.42
N VAL A 89 7.92 11.53 8.56
CA VAL A 89 8.37 11.96 9.88
C VAL A 89 9.25 10.89 10.52
N ALA A 90 10.49 11.24 10.83
CA ALA A 90 11.41 10.33 11.48
C ALA A 90 10.93 9.94 12.90
N VAL A 91 10.88 8.64 13.18
CA VAL A 91 10.54 8.12 14.50
C VAL A 91 11.81 8.05 15.35
N PRO A 92 11.86 8.72 16.51
CA PRO A 92 13.01 8.68 17.40
C PRO A 92 13.36 7.24 17.82
N GLY A 93 14.68 6.91 17.88
CA GLY A 93 15.15 5.54 18.15
C GLY A 93 14.62 4.93 19.44
N TRP A 94 14.46 5.73 20.50
CA TRP A 94 13.90 5.25 21.77
C TRP A 94 12.43 4.78 21.63
N LYS A 95 11.62 5.43 20.75
CA LYS A 95 10.24 5.00 20.47
C LYS A 95 10.23 3.67 19.70
N ILE A 96 11.19 3.44 18.82
CA ILE A 96 11.36 2.16 18.12
C ILE A 96 11.68 1.05 19.12
N THR A 97 12.63 1.31 20.05
CA THR A 97 12.99 0.34 21.09
C THR A 97 11.81 0.02 22.01
N LEU A 98 11.08 1.05 22.43
CA LEU A 98 9.86 0.89 23.23
C LEU A 98 8.79 0.10 22.46
N GLY A 99 8.56 0.42 21.19
CA GLY A 99 7.63 -0.28 20.32
C GLY A 99 7.96 -1.78 20.20
N ASN A 100 9.26 -2.12 20.07
CA ASN A 100 9.72 -3.52 20.03
C ASN A 100 9.45 -4.26 21.36
N ALA A 101 9.67 -3.61 22.50
CA ALA A 101 9.35 -4.18 23.81
C ALA A 101 7.83 -4.38 23.97
N MET A 102 7.05 -3.34 23.64
CA MET A 102 5.58 -3.37 23.69
C MET A 102 5.00 -4.43 22.75
N SER A 103 5.57 -4.63 21.58
CA SER A 103 5.15 -5.68 20.63
C SER A 103 5.26 -7.08 21.22
N LYS A 104 6.20 -7.31 22.16
CA LYS A 104 6.36 -8.61 22.84
C LYS A 104 5.44 -8.74 24.06
N LEU A 105 5.33 -7.68 24.86
CA LEU A 105 4.63 -7.69 26.15
C LEU A 105 3.12 -7.41 26.00
N MET A 106 2.77 -6.48 25.12
CA MET A 106 1.40 -5.99 24.89
C MET A 106 1.14 -5.84 23.39
N PRO A 107 1.16 -6.93 22.60
CA PRO A 107 1.10 -6.87 21.13
C PRO A 107 -0.17 -6.20 20.59
N ARG A 108 -1.27 -6.27 21.34
CA ARG A 108 -2.58 -5.71 20.98
C ARG A 108 -2.78 -4.27 21.44
N PHE A 109 -1.85 -3.72 22.22
CA PHE A 109 -1.91 -2.33 22.62
C PHE A 109 -1.76 -1.43 21.39
N ALA A 110 -2.80 -0.65 21.09
CA ALA A 110 -2.85 0.23 19.94
C ALA A 110 -2.94 1.68 20.36
N LEU A 111 -2.20 2.52 19.67
CA LEU A 111 -2.35 3.98 19.72
C LEU A 111 -3.15 4.43 18.51
N ASP A 112 -3.86 5.53 18.67
CA ASP A 112 -4.50 6.21 17.57
C ASP A 112 -3.52 7.20 16.97
N ALA A 113 -3.25 7.08 15.69
CA ALA A 113 -2.36 7.94 14.93
C ALA A 113 -3.05 8.26 13.59
N PRO A 114 -4.18 8.98 13.61
CA PRO A 114 -4.95 9.24 12.41
C PRO A 114 -4.13 10.08 11.44
N ALA A 115 -4.13 9.68 10.18
CA ALA A 115 -3.77 10.58 9.09
C ALA A 115 -4.98 11.51 8.87
N HIS A 116 -4.76 12.81 8.85
CA HIS A 116 -5.80 13.76 8.50
C HIS A 116 -5.99 13.79 6.97
N GLY A 117 -7.23 13.90 6.52
CA GLY A 117 -7.58 13.92 5.11
C GLY A 117 -6.83 14.98 4.30
N SER A 118 -6.49 16.11 4.93
CA SER A 118 -5.68 17.17 4.32
C SER A 118 -4.24 16.75 3.96
N LEU A 119 -3.74 15.65 4.49
CA LEU A 119 -2.44 15.06 4.09
C LEU A 119 -2.59 14.12 2.89
N LEU A 120 -3.82 13.73 2.55
CA LEU A 120 -4.12 12.72 1.55
C LEU A 120 -4.49 13.34 0.20
N SER A 121 -5.29 14.41 0.23
CA SER A 121 -5.83 15.07 -0.95
C SER A 121 -5.88 16.58 -0.78
N ARG A 122 -5.68 17.31 -1.89
CA ARG A 122 -5.88 18.77 -1.97
C ARG A 122 -7.34 19.16 -2.23
N ILE A 123 -8.22 18.18 -2.40
CA ILE A 123 -9.66 18.39 -2.58
C ILE A 123 -10.30 18.37 -1.19
N PRO A 124 -10.83 19.50 -0.67
CA PRO A 124 -11.35 19.59 0.69
C PRO A 124 -12.47 18.58 0.98
N GLU A 125 -13.33 18.34 0.00
CA GLU A 125 -14.47 17.41 0.13
C GLU A 125 -13.99 15.96 0.31
N VAL A 126 -12.91 15.58 -0.36
CA VAL A 126 -12.28 14.25 -0.20
C VAL A 126 -11.68 14.12 1.20
N ALA A 127 -10.99 15.16 1.66
CA ALA A 127 -10.41 15.19 2.99
C ALA A 127 -11.50 15.07 4.08
N GLU A 128 -12.59 15.82 3.93
CA GLU A 128 -13.73 15.79 4.86
C GLU A 128 -14.41 14.42 4.91
N VAL A 129 -14.66 13.81 3.74
CA VAL A 129 -15.24 12.45 3.66
C VAL A 129 -14.34 11.45 4.37
N TYR A 130 -13.02 11.50 4.14
CA TYR A 130 -12.08 10.60 4.80
C TYR A 130 -12.09 10.76 6.33
N ASP A 131 -12.06 12.00 6.83
CA ASP A 131 -11.99 12.29 8.27
C ASP A 131 -13.28 11.86 9.02
N HIS A 132 -14.41 11.72 8.31
CA HIS A 132 -15.71 11.33 8.89
C HIS A 132 -16.15 9.90 8.51
N ASP A 133 -15.38 9.15 7.71
CA ASP A 133 -15.75 7.79 7.33
C ASP A 133 -15.60 6.83 8.53
N PRO A 134 -16.68 6.22 9.03
CA PRO A 134 -16.65 5.29 10.16
C PRO A 134 -15.86 4.00 9.88
N LEU A 135 -15.57 3.70 8.63
CA LEU A 135 -14.77 2.55 8.20
C LEU A 135 -13.27 2.84 8.23
N VAL A 136 -12.89 4.11 8.30
CA VAL A 136 -11.49 4.55 8.41
C VAL A 136 -11.08 4.62 9.88
N HIS A 137 -9.87 4.22 10.20
CA HIS A 137 -9.29 4.35 11.53
C HIS A 137 -7.78 4.61 11.49
N GLY A 138 -7.27 5.37 12.45
CA GLY A 138 -5.83 5.64 12.64
C GLY A 138 -5.14 4.68 13.62
N ARG A 139 -5.77 3.58 14.00
CA ARG A 139 -5.21 2.67 15.01
C ARG A 139 -4.03 1.87 14.49
N MET A 140 -2.95 1.88 15.26
CA MET A 140 -1.77 1.08 15.00
C MET A 140 -1.32 0.41 16.30
N SER A 141 -1.37 -0.92 16.33
CA SER A 141 -0.86 -1.67 17.48
C SER A 141 0.66 -1.75 17.47
N SER A 142 1.22 -2.01 18.64
CA SER A 142 2.67 -2.21 18.77
C SER A 142 3.17 -3.38 17.91
N ARG A 143 2.36 -4.45 17.77
CA ARG A 143 2.67 -5.57 16.87
C ARG A 143 2.64 -5.14 15.42
N LEU A 144 1.55 -4.50 14.96
CA LEU A 144 1.44 -4.06 13.56
C LEU A 144 2.61 -3.14 13.19
N TYR A 145 2.98 -2.21 14.07
CA TYR A 145 4.12 -1.33 13.84
C TYR A 145 5.42 -2.09 13.61
N THR A 146 5.74 -3.09 14.44
CA THR A 146 6.99 -3.86 14.32
C THR A 146 6.97 -4.79 13.10
N GLU A 147 5.83 -5.41 12.81
CA GLU A 147 5.64 -6.24 11.61
C GLU A 147 5.80 -5.42 10.33
N TRP A 148 5.18 -4.24 10.28
CA TRP A 148 5.35 -3.31 9.15
C TRP A 148 6.81 -2.87 8.97
N GLN A 149 7.48 -2.47 10.04
CA GLN A 149 8.89 -2.10 9.99
C GLN A 149 9.78 -3.25 9.45
N GLN A 150 9.49 -4.48 9.84
CA GLN A 150 10.21 -5.64 9.34
C GLN A 150 9.90 -5.90 7.86
N ALA A 151 8.61 -5.87 7.48
CA ALA A 151 8.18 -6.04 6.10
C ALA A 151 8.81 -5.01 5.17
N THR A 152 8.87 -3.74 5.60
CA THR A 152 9.50 -2.66 4.83
C THR A 152 10.99 -2.92 4.59
N ARG A 153 11.73 -3.32 5.63
CA ARG A 153 13.16 -3.69 5.48
C ARG A 153 13.33 -4.85 4.50
N ASP A 154 12.50 -5.88 4.61
CA ASP A 154 12.51 -7.04 3.72
C ASP A 154 12.22 -6.65 2.27
N ILE A 155 11.21 -5.82 2.03
CA ILE A 155 10.86 -5.33 0.69
C ILE A 155 12.06 -4.61 0.07
N VAL A 156 12.63 -3.64 0.77
CA VAL A 156 13.76 -2.85 0.25
C VAL A 156 14.96 -3.74 -0.01
N ALA A 157 15.32 -4.66 0.90
CA ALA A 157 16.46 -5.56 0.74
C ALA A 157 16.29 -6.55 -0.41
N ARG A 158 15.07 -6.92 -0.77
CA ARG A 158 14.76 -7.96 -1.75
C ARG A 158 14.12 -7.44 -3.03
N ALA A 159 13.94 -6.13 -3.20
CA ALA A 159 13.29 -5.53 -4.37
C ALA A 159 13.89 -6.00 -5.71
N GLY A 160 15.21 -6.15 -5.80
CA GLY A 160 15.91 -6.68 -6.99
C GLY A 160 15.61 -8.16 -7.32
N GLN A 161 14.90 -8.88 -6.43
CA GLN A 161 14.43 -10.24 -6.69
C GLN A 161 13.08 -10.28 -7.42
N ILE A 162 12.38 -9.15 -7.55
CA ILE A 162 11.11 -9.06 -8.28
C ILE A 162 11.39 -9.27 -9.77
N LYS A 163 10.76 -10.30 -10.35
CA LYS A 163 11.01 -10.74 -11.74
C LYS A 163 9.89 -10.36 -12.70
N ILE A 164 8.75 -9.90 -12.19
CA ILE A 164 7.60 -9.49 -13.00
C ILE A 164 7.54 -7.96 -13.08
N PRO A 165 7.10 -7.39 -14.21
CA PRO A 165 6.96 -5.95 -14.38
C PRO A 165 6.02 -5.33 -13.34
N PHE A 166 6.34 -4.14 -12.87
CA PHE A 166 5.43 -3.39 -12.00
C PHE A 166 5.55 -1.88 -12.17
N LEU A 167 4.42 -1.21 -11.93
CA LEU A 167 4.31 0.24 -11.98
C LEU A 167 4.29 0.79 -10.56
N ILE A 168 5.11 1.80 -10.31
CA ILE A 168 5.16 2.54 -9.06
C ILE A 168 4.60 3.93 -9.32
N LEU A 169 3.58 4.34 -8.57
CA LEU A 169 2.98 5.67 -8.61
C LEU A 169 3.28 6.38 -7.30
N ALA A 170 3.61 7.66 -7.34
CA ALA A 170 3.87 8.46 -6.14
C ALA A 170 3.51 9.93 -6.38
N GLY A 171 2.98 10.62 -5.37
CA GLY A 171 2.88 12.06 -5.35
C GLY A 171 4.20 12.69 -4.91
N SER A 172 4.63 13.80 -5.53
CA SER A 172 5.87 14.49 -5.13
C SER A 172 5.77 15.15 -3.76
N ASP A 173 4.57 15.60 -3.40
CA ASP A 173 4.26 16.36 -2.18
C ASP A 173 3.59 15.50 -1.11
N ASP A 174 3.73 14.18 -1.21
CA ASP A 174 3.26 13.25 -0.18
C ASP A 174 3.94 13.58 1.17
N ASN A 175 3.12 14.02 2.14
CA ASN A 175 3.57 14.41 3.47
C ASN A 175 3.38 13.30 4.52
N LEU A 176 2.79 12.18 4.14
CA LEU A 176 2.59 11.01 4.98
C LEU A 176 3.68 9.96 4.75
N ILE A 177 3.85 9.57 3.49
CA ILE A 177 4.87 8.61 3.05
C ILE A 177 5.91 9.34 2.21
N ASP A 178 7.18 9.24 2.59
CA ASP A 178 8.29 9.87 1.87
C ASP A 178 8.43 9.28 0.46
N PRO A 179 8.24 10.07 -0.62
CA PRO A 179 8.35 9.59 -1.99
C PRO A 179 9.74 9.03 -2.33
N SER A 180 10.76 9.33 -1.52
CA SER A 180 12.09 8.71 -1.69
C SER A 180 12.04 7.19 -1.54
N GLY A 181 11.13 6.64 -0.72
CA GLY A 181 10.94 5.19 -0.62
C GLY A 181 10.53 4.54 -1.95
N SER A 182 9.70 5.21 -2.75
CA SER A 182 9.33 4.77 -4.10
C SER A 182 10.51 4.88 -5.08
N ARG A 183 11.33 5.92 -4.97
CA ARG A 183 12.56 6.07 -5.77
C ARG A 183 13.58 4.99 -5.42
N ASP A 184 13.77 4.71 -4.12
CA ASP A 184 14.68 3.65 -3.64
C ASP A 184 14.22 2.28 -4.14
N LEU A 185 12.92 1.98 -4.11
CA LEU A 185 12.34 0.75 -4.65
C LEU A 185 12.65 0.60 -6.16
N HIS A 186 12.43 1.67 -6.93
CA HIS A 186 12.74 1.70 -8.37
C HIS A 186 14.24 1.49 -8.62
N ALA A 187 15.10 2.16 -7.87
CA ALA A 187 16.54 2.03 -8.01
C ALA A 187 17.06 0.60 -7.74
N GLN A 188 16.38 -0.17 -6.87
CA GLN A 188 16.71 -1.58 -6.59
C GLN A 188 16.15 -2.56 -7.64
N ALA A 189 15.15 -2.17 -8.42
CA ALA A 189 14.49 -3.01 -9.42
C ALA A 189 14.31 -2.31 -10.78
N PRO A 190 15.36 -1.66 -11.35
CA PRO A 190 15.21 -0.78 -12.51
C PRO A 190 14.81 -1.51 -13.80
N LEU A 191 15.06 -2.82 -13.88
CA LEU A 191 14.73 -3.62 -15.07
C LEU A 191 13.28 -4.11 -15.09
N THR A 192 12.60 -4.11 -13.94
CA THR A 192 11.25 -4.65 -13.80
C THR A 192 10.24 -3.59 -13.35
N SER A 193 10.70 -2.44 -12.86
CA SER A 193 9.80 -1.37 -12.41
C SER A 193 9.81 -0.17 -13.33
N GLU A 194 8.65 0.51 -13.40
CA GLU A 194 8.49 1.83 -13.96
C GLU A 194 8.00 2.76 -12.86
N LEU A 195 8.62 3.92 -12.68
CA LEU A 195 8.23 4.92 -11.68
C LEU A 195 7.59 6.13 -12.35
N ARG A 196 6.40 6.49 -11.89
CA ARG A 196 5.70 7.73 -12.23
C ARG A 196 5.51 8.57 -10.98
N VAL A 197 6.14 9.74 -10.96
CA VAL A 197 5.97 10.74 -9.90
C VAL A 197 5.09 11.84 -10.43
N PHE A 198 3.98 12.09 -9.74
CA PHE A 198 3.01 13.14 -10.09
C PHE A 198 3.32 14.40 -9.31
N GLU A 199 3.70 15.44 -10.00
CA GLU A 199 4.16 16.69 -9.38
C GLU A 199 3.04 17.40 -8.63
N GLY A 200 3.34 17.87 -7.42
CA GLY A 200 2.42 18.59 -6.54
C GLY A 200 1.30 17.74 -5.95
N ARG A 201 1.27 16.40 -6.14
CA ARG A 201 0.22 15.54 -5.59
C ARG A 201 0.59 15.02 -4.21
N LEU A 202 -0.45 14.86 -3.40
CA LEU A 202 -0.35 14.31 -2.05
C LEU A 202 -0.37 12.77 -2.04
N HIS A 203 -0.72 12.19 -0.90
CA HIS A 203 -0.64 10.74 -0.66
C HIS A 203 -1.58 9.91 -1.54
N GLU A 204 -2.78 10.40 -1.81
CA GLU A 204 -3.81 9.70 -2.60
C GLU A 204 -3.93 10.25 -4.03
N PRO A 205 -3.04 9.91 -4.96
CA PRO A 205 -3.07 10.47 -6.31
C PRO A 205 -4.34 10.12 -7.09
N PHE A 206 -5.07 9.09 -6.68
CA PHE A 206 -6.36 8.68 -7.25
C PHE A 206 -7.52 9.60 -6.87
N ASN A 207 -7.41 10.25 -5.72
CA ASN A 207 -8.44 11.09 -5.13
C ASN A 207 -7.99 12.56 -5.01
N ASP A 208 -6.95 12.95 -5.74
CA ASP A 208 -6.40 14.30 -5.74
C ASP A 208 -6.69 15.03 -7.06
N LEU A 209 -6.41 16.34 -7.10
CA LEU A 209 -6.59 17.16 -8.30
C LEU A 209 -5.84 16.53 -9.49
N GLY A 210 -6.53 16.36 -10.63
CA GLY A 210 -5.97 15.78 -11.85
C GLY A 210 -5.82 14.25 -11.79
N SER A 211 -6.58 13.54 -10.99
CA SER A 211 -6.57 12.06 -10.88
C SER A 211 -6.75 11.34 -12.21
N GLU A 212 -7.39 11.96 -13.21
CA GLU A 212 -7.55 11.42 -14.56
C GLU A 212 -6.20 11.05 -15.19
N GLU A 213 -5.17 11.85 -14.97
CA GLU A 213 -3.81 11.55 -15.47
C GLU A 213 -3.28 10.23 -14.88
N VAL A 214 -3.54 9.99 -13.59
CA VAL A 214 -3.12 8.76 -12.92
C VAL A 214 -3.81 7.54 -13.54
N PHE A 215 -5.12 7.65 -13.77
CA PHE A 215 -5.89 6.59 -14.41
C PHE A 215 -5.46 6.35 -15.85
N GLN A 216 -5.13 7.42 -16.59
CA GLN A 216 -4.63 7.31 -17.95
C GLN A 216 -3.26 6.59 -17.99
N VAL A 217 -2.33 6.97 -17.10
CA VAL A 217 -1.02 6.30 -16.96
C VAL A 217 -1.18 4.81 -16.68
N ILE A 218 -2.07 4.43 -15.77
CA ILE A 218 -2.35 3.02 -15.49
C ILE A 218 -2.92 2.33 -16.73
N ALA A 219 -3.91 2.95 -17.40
CA ALA A 219 -4.54 2.38 -18.57
C ALA A 219 -3.53 2.13 -19.70
N ASP A 220 -2.66 3.10 -19.95
CA ASP A 220 -1.62 2.99 -20.99
C ASP A 220 -0.60 1.92 -20.62
N TRP A 221 -0.14 1.88 -19.38
CA TRP A 221 0.78 0.86 -18.91
C TRP A 221 0.19 -0.57 -18.99
N LEU A 222 -1.10 -0.72 -18.70
CA LEU A 222 -1.77 -2.01 -18.82
C LEU A 222 -1.98 -2.47 -20.27
N ARG A 223 -2.00 -1.54 -21.24
CA ARG A 223 -2.11 -1.85 -22.68
C ARG A 223 -0.75 -2.22 -23.31
N MET A 224 0.36 -1.83 -22.68
CA MET A 224 1.69 -2.26 -23.14
C MET A 224 1.81 -3.79 -23.00
N LYS A 225 2.24 -4.45 -24.09
CA LYS A 225 2.37 -5.92 -24.15
C LYS A 225 3.67 -6.38 -23.53
#